data_d66196904902ccf3efb9b11dc630ff08
#
_entry.id   d66196904902ccf3efb9b11dc630ff08
#
_cell.length_a   1.000
_cell.length_b   1.000
_cell.length_c   1.000
_cell.angle_alpha   90.00
_cell.angle_beta   90.00
_cell.angle_gamma   90.00
#
_symmetry.space_group_name_H-M   'P 1'
#
loop_
_entity.id
_entity.type
_entity.pdbx_description
1 polymer ?
#
loop_
_entity_poly.entity_id
_entity_poly.type
_entity_poly.pdbx_seq_one_letter_code
_entity_poly.pdbx_strand_id
1 'polypeptide(L)'
;MHARTRYDYLASDRSQFLEEARQASELTLPYLIRGHEEHMSGMKQLKTPFQSVGAKGCVTLASKLMLALLPVQTSFFKLQLDESQLGEEFPPEMRSELDLSFAKVERIILESISASDDRVAVHQALLHLVVAGNALVYMSKHGLKVYPLNRYVVDRDGNGQVIEIVTKEKISKDLIESQLPREVLEINQVTDDNEYSDNVDVYTHIKRDNNRYVWHQEVNDKVLTESRGKAPIDINPWIPLRFNTVDGEGYGRGRVGQFIGDLKSLEGLSQALVEGSAAAAKVVFTVSPSSTTKPSTLAAAGNGAIIQGRPDDIGVIQVGKTADFRTAYEMAGTLERRISDAFLVMNIRQSERTTAEEVRMTQMELEQQLGGLFSLLTVDFLVPYLNRKLNEAQKKGEIPKIPKNIVKPTIVAGINALGRGQDRESLSQFLTILAQTLGPEAIANFINTDEVIKRLAASQGIDVLNLVRSMQEVQQEAQAAQQQQMAMQQQQMAVDAMKTPVMDPSKNGEVAMMEQQAQQQPPQ
;
A
#
# COMPACT_ATOMS: atom_id res chain seq x y z
N MET A 1 -37.97 -3.86 -1.47
CA MET A 1 -37.35 -4.80 -2.42
C MET A 1 -36.34 -5.60 -1.63
N HIS A 2 -36.36 -6.93 -1.69
CA HIS A 2 -35.40 -7.78 -0.96
C HIS A 2 -34.00 -7.65 -1.53
N ALA A 3 -32.98 -7.87 -0.70
CA ALA A 3 -31.59 -7.72 -1.08
C ALA A 3 -31.19 -8.63 -2.25
N ARG A 4 -31.70 -9.88 -2.31
CA ARG A 4 -31.49 -10.81 -3.41
C ARG A 4 -32.01 -10.23 -4.73
N THR A 5 -33.26 -9.80 -4.77
CA THR A 5 -33.88 -9.25 -5.99
C THR A 5 -33.15 -7.99 -6.47
N ARG A 6 -32.67 -7.16 -5.52
CA ARG A 6 -31.88 -5.98 -5.86
C ARG A 6 -30.50 -6.34 -6.40
N TYR A 7 -29.86 -7.35 -5.82
CA TYR A 7 -28.59 -7.89 -6.32
C TYR A 7 -28.73 -8.38 -7.77
N ASP A 8 -29.74 -9.18 -8.05
CA ASP A 8 -29.97 -9.77 -9.39
C ASP A 8 -30.24 -8.67 -10.43
N TYR A 9 -31.01 -7.62 -10.05
CA TYR A 9 -31.25 -6.47 -10.90
C TYR A 9 -29.96 -5.73 -11.27
N LEU A 10 -29.12 -5.38 -10.26
CA LEU A 10 -27.86 -4.67 -10.48
C LEU A 10 -26.76 -5.56 -11.10
N ALA A 11 -26.90 -6.88 -11.01
CA ALA A 11 -25.96 -7.81 -11.62
C ALA A 11 -26.00 -7.78 -13.15
N SER A 12 -27.14 -7.37 -13.76
CA SER A 12 -27.25 -7.18 -15.21
C SER A 12 -26.30 -6.07 -15.69
N ASP A 13 -26.24 -4.96 -15.00
CA ASP A 13 -25.37 -3.82 -15.36
C ASP A 13 -23.88 -4.14 -15.16
N ARG A 14 -23.58 -5.00 -14.18
CA ARG A 14 -22.22 -5.51 -13.93
C ARG A 14 -21.74 -6.52 -14.95
N SER A 15 -22.64 -7.21 -15.65
CA SER A 15 -22.35 -8.42 -16.43
C SER A 15 -21.21 -8.25 -17.44
N GLN A 16 -21.19 -7.14 -18.18
CA GLN A 16 -20.13 -6.84 -19.15
C GLN A 16 -18.76 -6.68 -18.46
N PHE A 17 -18.70 -5.92 -17.37
CA PHE A 17 -17.47 -5.70 -16.63
C PHE A 17 -16.96 -6.98 -15.97
N LEU A 18 -17.86 -7.86 -15.54
CA LEU A 18 -17.49 -9.15 -14.96
C LEU A 18 -16.91 -10.09 -16.01
N GLU A 19 -17.46 -10.09 -17.23
CA GLU A 19 -16.92 -10.91 -18.33
C GLU A 19 -15.54 -10.44 -18.77
N GLU A 20 -15.33 -9.12 -18.92
CA GLU A 20 -14.00 -8.54 -19.17
C GLU A 20 -13.00 -8.92 -18.05
N ALA A 21 -13.45 -8.87 -16.81
CA ALA A 21 -12.63 -9.22 -15.64
C ALA A 21 -12.26 -10.71 -15.58
N ARG A 22 -13.15 -11.60 -16.00
CA ARG A 22 -12.88 -13.05 -16.13
C ARG A 22 -11.81 -13.32 -17.17
N GLN A 23 -11.96 -12.76 -18.37
CA GLN A 23 -10.97 -12.90 -19.43
C GLN A 23 -9.60 -12.33 -19.01
N ALA A 24 -9.59 -11.18 -18.33
CA ALA A 24 -8.36 -10.59 -17.78
C ALA A 24 -7.73 -11.51 -16.73
N SER A 25 -8.53 -12.10 -15.84
CA SER A 25 -8.07 -13.04 -14.82
C SER A 25 -7.50 -14.33 -15.44
N GLU A 26 -8.17 -14.91 -16.43
CA GLU A 26 -7.72 -16.13 -17.12
C GLU A 26 -6.36 -15.97 -17.77
N LEU A 27 -6.05 -14.77 -18.33
CA LEU A 27 -4.77 -14.47 -18.98
C LEU A 27 -3.68 -14.02 -18.01
N THR A 28 -4.00 -13.79 -16.74
CA THR A 28 -3.02 -13.27 -15.75
C THR A 28 -3.01 -14.12 -14.48
N LEU A 29 -3.99 -13.92 -13.61
CA LEU A 29 -4.13 -14.57 -12.30
C LEU A 29 -5.48 -15.28 -12.20
N PRO A 30 -5.60 -16.53 -12.74
CA PRO A 30 -6.89 -17.22 -12.87
C PRO A 30 -7.65 -17.45 -11.56
N TYR A 31 -6.98 -17.41 -10.43
CA TYR A 31 -7.57 -17.60 -9.11
C TYR A 31 -8.33 -16.38 -8.59
N LEU A 32 -8.15 -15.18 -9.17
CA LEU A 32 -8.78 -13.96 -8.66
C LEU A 32 -10.27 -13.89 -8.96
N ILE A 33 -10.66 -14.19 -10.20
CA ILE A 33 -12.08 -14.21 -10.61
C ILE A 33 -12.34 -15.49 -11.37
N ARG A 34 -13.03 -16.41 -10.73
CA ARG A 34 -13.37 -17.71 -11.34
C ARG A 34 -14.60 -17.61 -12.25
N GLY A 35 -14.64 -18.42 -13.30
CA GLY A 35 -15.67 -18.39 -14.33
C GLY A 35 -17.07 -18.76 -13.85
N HIS A 36 -17.17 -19.69 -12.88
CA HIS A 36 -18.42 -20.11 -12.29
C HIS A 36 -18.41 -19.91 -10.78
N GLU A 37 -19.59 -19.76 -10.16
CA GLU A 37 -19.77 -19.79 -8.71
C GLU A 37 -19.51 -21.20 -8.19
N GLU A 38 -18.26 -21.65 -8.22
CA GLU A 38 -17.90 -22.97 -7.72
C GLU A 38 -17.97 -22.99 -6.19
N HIS A 39 -18.67 -23.99 -5.66
CA HIS A 39 -18.62 -24.34 -4.25
C HIS A 39 -17.19 -24.66 -3.87
N MET A 40 -16.80 -24.33 -2.62
CA MET A 40 -15.43 -24.62 -2.13
C MET A 40 -15.06 -26.10 -2.17
N SER A 41 -16.04 -27.01 -2.28
CA SER A 41 -15.87 -28.46 -2.35
C SER A 41 -15.55 -29.04 -3.74
N GLY A 42 -15.73 -28.26 -4.81
CA GLY A 42 -15.57 -28.75 -6.19
C GLY A 42 -14.54 -27.91 -6.99
N MET A 43 -13.33 -27.71 -6.45
CA MET A 43 -12.31 -26.93 -7.18
C MET A 43 -11.85 -27.63 -8.44
N LYS A 44 -12.34 -27.20 -9.61
CA LYS A 44 -11.70 -27.56 -10.88
C LYS A 44 -10.29 -26.98 -10.93
N GLN A 45 -9.36 -27.75 -11.49
CA GLN A 45 -8.00 -27.29 -11.72
C GLN A 45 -8.02 -26.03 -12.61
N LEU A 46 -7.47 -24.93 -12.11
CA LEU A 46 -7.38 -23.70 -12.86
C LEU A 46 -6.38 -23.85 -14.01
N LYS A 47 -6.78 -23.38 -15.18
CA LYS A 47 -5.93 -23.38 -16.36
C LYS A 47 -4.89 -22.27 -16.21
N THR A 48 -3.61 -22.62 -16.13
CA THR A 48 -2.51 -21.66 -16.11
C THR A 48 -2.18 -21.19 -17.51
N PRO A 49 -1.97 -19.89 -17.76
CA PRO A 49 -1.51 -19.37 -19.04
C PRO A 49 -0.15 -19.93 -19.45
N PHE A 50 0.11 -20.04 -20.73
CA PHE A 50 1.42 -20.41 -21.29
C PHE A 50 2.46 -19.30 -21.11
N GLN A 51 2.02 -18.05 -21.03
CA GLN A 51 2.87 -16.90 -20.74
C GLN A 51 2.79 -16.53 -19.24
N SER A 52 3.86 -16.06 -18.67
CA SER A 52 3.93 -15.64 -17.26
C SER A 52 4.04 -14.12 -17.06
N VAL A 53 4.23 -13.38 -18.16
CA VAL A 53 4.47 -11.93 -18.11
C VAL A 53 3.28 -11.16 -17.60
N GLY A 54 2.05 -11.60 -17.91
CA GLY A 54 0.83 -11.00 -17.40
C GLY A 54 0.70 -11.12 -15.89
N ALA A 55 0.93 -12.31 -15.34
CA ALA A 55 0.92 -12.56 -13.90
C ALA A 55 1.99 -11.73 -13.18
N LYS A 56 3.23 -11.79 -13.68
CA LYS A 56 4.37 -11.02 -13.15
C LYS A 56 4.08 -9.51 -13.17
N GLY A 57 3.51 -9.03 -14.27
CA GLY A 57 3.13 -7.62 -14.42
C GLY A 57 2.12 -7.16 -13.38
N CYS A 58 1.03 -7.91 -13.21
CA CYS A 58 -0.02 -7.61 -12.22
C CYS A 58 0.53 -7.57 -10.80
N VAL A 59 1.33 -8.57 -10.39
CA VAL A 59 1.92 -8.64 -9.05
C VAL A 59 2.91 -7.49 -8.82
N THR A 60 3.75 -7.19 -9.81
CA THR A 60 4.72 -6.09 -9.72
C THR A 60 4.02 -4.74 -9.57
N LEU A 61 3.01 -4.47 -10.40
CA LEU A 61 2.26 -3.21 -10.34
C LEU A 61 1.50 -3.07 -9.02
N ALA A 62 0.81 -4.12 -8.56
CA ALA A 62 0.12 -4.10 -7.28
C ALA A 62 1.08 -3.87 -6.10
N SER A 63 2.27 -4.49 -6.12
CA SER A 63 3.30 -4.29 -5.10
C SER A 63 3.85 -2.87 -5.09
N LYS A 64 4.07 -2.26 -6.25
CA LYS A 64 4.50 -0.86 -6.36
C LYS A 64 3.42 0.10 -5.85
N LEU A 65 2.16 -0.11 -6.23
CA LEU A 65 1.04 0.67 -5.71
C LEU A 65 0.90 0.52 -4.20
N MET A 66 1.10 -0.69 -3.66
CA MET A 66 1.07 -0.95 -2.23
C MET A 66 2.12 -0.15 -1.47
N LEU A 67 3.36 -0.14 -1.97
CA LEU A 67 4.46 0.63 -1.37
C LEU A 67 4.21 2.14 -1.43
N ALA A 68 3.58 2.62 -2.50
CA ALA A 68 3.23 4.02 -2.66
C ALA A 68 2.08 4.46 -1.75
N LEU A 69 1.05 3.60 -1.55
CA LEU A 69 -0.13 3.91 -0.74
C LEU A 69 0.12 3.75 0.77
N LEU A 70 0.72 2.63 1.16
CA LEU A 70 0.99 2.27 2.54
C LEU A 70 2.48 1.91 2.74
N PRO A 71 3.37 2.89 2.73
CA PRO A 71 4.80 2.67 2.93
C PRO A 71 5.07 2.02 4.30
N VAL A 72 6.17 1.23 4.41
CA VAL A 72 6.50 0.48 5.64
C VAL A 72 7.15 1.38 6.68
N GLN A 73 8.05 2.26 6.23
CA GLN A 73 8.96 2.99 7.12
C GLN A 73 8.58 4.45 7.33
N THR A 74 7.65 4.97 6.54
CA THR A 74 7.26 6.38 6.58
C THR A 74 5.76 6.52 6.79
N SER A 75 5.33 7.59 7.48
CA SER A 75 3.91 7.89 7.60
C SER A 75 3.34 8.28 6.22
N PHE A 76 2.19 7.73 5.86
CA PHE A 76 1.46 8.08 4.65
C PHE A 76 0.49 9.24 4.86
N PHE A 77 0.35 9.74 6.07
CA PHE A 77 -0.52 10.86 6.43
C PHE A 77 0.13 11.73 7.49
N LYS A 78 -0.35 12.97 7.60
CA LYS A 78 -0.06 13.90 8.69
C LYS A 78 -1.36 14.51 9.20
N LEU A 79 -1.43 14.73 10.49
CA LEU A 79 -2.49 15.52 11.10
C LEU A 79 -2.02 16.99 11.12
N GLN A 80 -2.80 17.86 10.51
CA GLN A 80 -2.49 19.29 10.44
C GLN A 80 -3.68 20.10 10.95
N LEU A 81 -3.37 21.23 11.56
CA LEU A 81 -4.37 22.20 11.92
C LEU A 81 -4.92 22.87 10.65
N ASP A 82 -6.23 23.02 10.58
CA ASP A 82 -6.85 23.82 9.53
C ASP A 82 -6.71 25.31 9.86
N GLU A 83 -5.68 25.93 9.33
CA GLU A 83 -5.39 27.36 9.57
C GLU A 83 -6.55 28.28 9.18
N SER A 84 -7.41 27.84 8.27
CA SER A 84 -8.61 28.62 7.85
C SER A 84 -9.67 28.74 8.95
N GLN A 85 -9.64 27.87 9.95
CA GLN A 85 -10.59 27.85 11.08
C GLN A 85 -10.00 28.45 12.37
N LEU A 86 -8.69 28.68 12.38
CA LEU A 86 -7.96 29.29 13.50
C LEU A 86 -7.83 30.78 13.22
N GLY A 87 -8.35 31.62 14.11
CA GLY A 87 -8.09 33.07 14.07
C GLY A 87 -6.60 33.40 14.18
N GLU A 88 -6.23 34.62 13.81
CA GLU A 88 -4.82 35.09 13.75
C GLU A 88 -4.03 35.05 15.10
N GLU A 89 -4.68 34.72 16.19
CA GLU A 89 -4.13 34.78 17.56
C GLU A 89 -3.72 33.43 18.16
N PHE A 90 -3.27 32.45 17.38
CA PHE A 90 -2.86 31.18 17.97
C PHE A 90 -1.38 31.22 18.38
N PRO A 91 -1.05 31.11 19.71
CA PRO A 91 0.32 31.21 20.19
C PRO A 91 1.25 30.16 19.57
N PRO A 92 2.48 30.51 19.16
CA PRO A 92 3.43 29.57 18.56
C PRO A 92 3.77 28.36 19.46
N GLU A 93 3.79 28.56 20.77
CA GLU A 93 4.05 27.53 21.78
C GLU A 93 2.96 26.44 21.76
N MET A 94 1.70 26.84 21.66
CA MET A 94 0.57 25.92 21.61
C MET A 94 0.53 25.14 20.29
N ARG A 95 1.02 25.72 19.19
CA ARG A 95 1.22 24.99 17.91
C ARG A 95 2.22 23.86 18.07
N SER A 96 3.36 24.10 18.70
CA SER A 96 4.40 23.10 18.92
C SER A 96 3.91 21.93 19.79
N GLU A 97 3.13 22.18 20.83
CA GLU A 97 2.55 21.14 21.68
C GLU A 97 1.50 20.30 20.92
N LEU A 98 0.68 20.94 20.07
CA LEU A 98 -0.29 20.24 19.24
C LEU A 98 0.39 19.38 18.18
N ASP A 99 1.43 19.86 17.53
CA ASP A 99 2.20 19.11 16.54
C ASP A 99 2.84 17.86 17.17
N LEU A 100 3.37 17.97 18.39
CA LEU A 100 3.87 16.84 19.16
C LEU A 100 2.74 15.83 19.51
N SER A 101 1.57 16.34 19.86
CA SER A 101 0.40 15.49 20.15
C SER A 101 -0.08 14.77 18.88
N PHE A 102 -0.07 15.44 17.74
CA PHE A 102 -0.41 14.85 16.45
C PHE A 102 0.59 13.77 16.04
N ALA A 103 1.89 14.03 16.21
CA ALA A 103 2.92 13.03 15.93
C ALA A 103 2.75 11.76 16.78
N LYS A 104 2.33 11.88 18.05
CA LYS A 104 2.00 10.73 18.90
C LYS A 104 0.79 9.95 18.34
N VAL A 105 -0.26 10.66 17.94
CA VAL A 105 -1.46 10.04 17.35
C VAL A 105 -1.10 9.33 16.03
N GLU A 106 -0.34 9.98 15.16
CA GLU A 106 0.14 9.40 13.91
C GLU A 106 0.89 8.08 14.16
N ARG A 107 1.79 8.07 15.13
CA ARG A 107 2.55 6.89 15.50
C ARG A 107 1.66 5.76 16.01
N ILE A 108 0.71 6.02 16.89
CA ILE A 108 -0.24 5.01 17.41
C ILE A 108 -1.04 4.38 16.27
N ILE A 109 -1.52 5.19 15.32
CA ILE A 109 -2.26 4.68 14.15
C ILE A 109 -1.37 3.84 13.25
N LEU A 110 -0.12 4.27 12.98
CA LEU A 110 0.83 3.50 12.17
C LEU A 110 1.21 2.18 12.83
N GLU A 111 1.43 2.16 14.14
CA GLU A 111 1.68 0.94 14.90
C GLU A 111 0.48 -0.02 14.82
N SER A 112 -0.75 0.50 14.96
CA SER A 112 -1.98 -0.29 14.81
C SER A 112 -2.12 -0.90 13.40
N ILE A 113 -1.78 -0.15 12.35
CA ILE A 113 -1.81 -0.63 10.96
C ILE A 113 -0.71 -1.68 10.74
N SER A 114 0.47 -1.47 11.28
CA SER A 114 1.60 -2.41 11.16
C SER A 114 1.35 -3.72 11.90
N ALA A 115 0.62 -3.69 13.01
CA ALA A 115 0.22 -4.86 13.78
C ALA A 115 -0.96 -5.63 13.17
N SER A 116 -1.64 -5.07 12.14
CA SER A 116 -2.79 -5.68 11.48
C SER A 116 -2.42 -6.32 10.15
N ASP A 117 -3.28 -7.23 9.66
CA ASP A 117 -3.16 -7.83 8.32
C ASP A 117 -3.67 -6.91 7.19
N ASP A 118 -3.92 -5.63 7.51
CA ASP A 118 -4.53 -4.68 6.55
C ASP A 118 -3.70 -4.56 5.27
N ARG A 119 -2.36 -4.60 5.38
CA ARG A 119 -1.48 -4.52 4.21
C ARG A 119 -1.67 -5.69 3.24
N VAL A 120 -1.89 -6.89 3.77
CA VAL A 120 -2.15 -8.09 2.95
C VAL A 120 -3.47 -7.94 2.21
N ALA A 121 -4.51 -7.50 2.92
CA ALA A 121 -5.83 -7.26 2.33
C ALA A 121 -5.79 -6.15 1.27
N VAL A 122 -5.08 -5.05 1.53
CA VAL A 122 -4.91 -3.95 0.56
C VAL A 122 -4.15 -4.43 -0.68
N HIS A 123 -3.09 -5.23 -0.53
CA HIS A 123 -2.39 -5.82 -1.67
C HIS A 123 -3.33 -6.71 -2.51
N GLN A 124 -4.17 -7.51 -1.86
CA GLN A 124 -5.19 -8.31 -2.54
C GLN A 124 -6.22 -7.43 -3.28
N ALA A 125 -6.69 -6.35 -2.66
CA ALA A 125 -7.58 -5.38 -3.31
C ALA A 125 -6.93 -4.74 -4.54
N LEU A 126 -5.64 -4.39 -4.46
CA LEU A 126 -4.88 -3.83 -5.57
C LEU A 126 -4.72 -4.83 -6.73
N LEU A 127 -4.51 -6.13 -6.45
CA LEU A 127 -4.52 -7.17 -7.49
C LEU A 127 -5.87 -7.21 -8.22
N HIS A 128 -6.99 -7.18 -7.48
CA HIS A 128 -8.32 -7.11 -8.09
C HIS A 128 -8.52 -5.83 -8.91
N LEU A 129 -8.02 -4.70 -8.44
CA LEU A 129 -8.09 -3.43 -9.16
C LEU A 129 -7.29 -3.47 -10.47
N VAL A 130 -6.07 -3.99 -10.45
CA VAL A 130 -5.22 -4.10 -11.65
C VAL A 130 -5.85 -5.04 -12.68
N VAL A 131 -6.38 -6.18 -12.24
CA VAL A 131 -6.92 -7.22 -13.14
C VAL A 131 -8.36 -6.89 -13.57
N ALA A 132 -9.25 -6.67 -12.60
CA ALA A 132 -10.70 -6.53 -12.83
C ALA A 132 -11.19 -5.08 -12.86
N GLY A 133 -10.33 -4.11 -12.48
CA GLY A 133 -10.70 -2.71 -12.39
C GLY A 133 -11.55 -2.35 -11.18
N ASN A 134 -11.98 -3.32 -10.38
CA ASN A 134 -12.95 -3.13 -9.31
C ASN A 134 -12.63 -4.03 -8.10
N ALA A 135 -12.78 -3.49 -6.91
CA ALA A 135 -12.72 -4.23 -5.65
C ALA A 135 -13.59 -3.55 -4.60
N LEU A 136 -14.26 -4.30 -3.74
CA LEU A 136 -14.95 -3.74 -2.58
C LEU A 136 -14.16 -4.13 -1.33
N VAL A 137 -13.75 -3.13 -0.56
CA VAL A 137 -13.08 -3.32 0.73
C VAL A 137 -14.08 -3.06 1.86
N TYR A 138 -14.21 -4.00 2.77
CA TYR A 138 -15.01 -3.86 3.98
C TYR A 138 -14.12 -3.83 5.22
N MET A 139 -14.22 -2.77 6.00
CA MET A 139 -13.51 -2.60 7.26
C MET A 139 -14.31 -3.24 8.39
N SER A 140 -14.04 -4.52 8.64
CA SER A 140 -14.68 -5.28 9.72
C SER A 140 -13.99 -5.02 11.07
N LYS A 141 -14.58 -5.56 12.16
CA LYS A 141 -13.97 -5.54 13.49
C LYS A 141 -12.68 -6.40 13.58
N HIS A 142 -12.51 -7.34 12.66
CA HIS A 142 -11.41 -8.30 12.63
C HIS A 142 -10.34 -7.97 11.57
N GLY A 143 -10.43 -6.81 10.91
CA GLY A 143 -9.54 -6.37 9.85
C GLY A 143 -10.26 -6.10 8.53
N LEU A 144 -9.51 -5.91 7.47
CA LEU A 144 -10.05 -5.65 6.14
C LEU A 144 -10.47 -6.95 5.46
N LYS A 145 -11.63 -6.92 4.82
CA LYS A 145 -12.13 -7.99 3.95
C LYS A 145 -12.29 -7.48 2.54
N VAL A 146 -11.81 -8.22 1.55
CA VAL A 146 -11.86 -7.85 0.14
C VAL A 146 -12.89 -8.72 -0.57
N TYR A 147 -13.79 -8.07 -1.28
CA TYR A 147 -14.79 -8.73 -2.12
C TYR A 147 -14.40 -8.55 -3.60
N PRO A 148 -14.21 -9.65 -4.32
CA PRO A 148 -14.02 -9.63 -5.77
C PRO A 148 -15.30 -9.20 -6.50
N LEU A 149 -15.16 -8.72 -7.73
CA LEU A 149 -16.26 -8.17 -8.52
C LEU A 149 -17.47 -9.12 -8.68
N ASN A 150 -17.27 -10.43 -8.69
CA ASN A 150 -18.35 -11.43 -8.80
C ASN A 150 -19.21 -11.55 -7.53
N ARG A 151 -18.80 -10.96 -6.38
CA ARG A 151 -19.49 -11.09 -5.10
C ARG A 151 -20.19 -9.82 -4.63
N TYR A 152 -20.18 -8.75 -5.40
CA TYR A 152 -20.90 -7.53 -5.06
C TYR A 152 -21.41 -6.81 -6.31
N VAL A 153 -22.40 -5.99 -6.09
CA VAL A 153 -22.93 -5.04 -7.07
C VAL A 153 -22.96 -3.66 -6.44
N VAL A 154 -22.84 -2.62 -7.26
CA VAL A 154 -22.85 -1.24 -6.81
C VAL A 154 -23.73 -0.40 -7.74
N ASP A 155 -24.52 0.50 -7.16
CA ASP A 155 -25.24 1.55 -7.85
C ASP A 155 -24.64 2.90 -7.50
N ARG A 156 -24.44 3.76 -8.51
CA ARG A 156 -23.83 5.09 -8.36
C ARG A 156 -24.69 6.15 -9.02
N ASP A 157 -24.60 7.37 -8.49
CA ASP A 157 -25.21 8.53 -9.13
C ASP A 157 -24.38 9.03 -10.33
N GLY A 158 -24.92 10.02 -11.05
CA GLY A 158 -24.23 10.64 -12.19
C GLY A 158 -22.89 11.29 -11.87
N ASN A 159 -22.60 11.58 -10.60
CA ASN A 159 -21.31 12.07 -10.12
C ASN A 159 -20.38 10.94 -9.66
N GLY A 160 -20.77 9.68 -9.83
CA GLY A 160 -19.98 8.51 -9.43
C GLY A 160 -20.04 8.21 -7.94
N GLN A 161 -20.88 8.92 -7.14
CA GLN A 161 -21.04 8.64 -5.73
C GLN A 161 -21.88 7.38 -5.50
N VAL A 162 -21.52 6.60 -4.50
CA VAL A 162 -22.20 5.35 -4.18
C VAL A 162 -23.56 5.62 -3.54
N ILE A 163 -24.60 5.10 -4.17
CA ILE A 163 -25.98 5.13 -3.66
C ILE A 163 -26.26 3.85 -2.88
N GLU A 164 -25.88 2.70 -3.46
CA GLU A 164 -26.27 1.39 -2.96
C GLU A 164 -25.19 0.35 -3.28
N ILE A 165 -24.97 -0.59 -2.36
CA ILE A 165 -24.10 -1.74 -2.55
C ILE A 165 -24.87 -2.97 -2.07
N VAL A 166 -24.80 -4.07 -2.81
CA VAL A 166 -25.27 -5.36 -2.31
C VAL A 166 -24.16 -6.40 -2.49
N THR A 167 -23.79 -7.07 -1.40
CA THR A 167 -22.82 -8.17 -1.43
C THR A 167 -23.54 -9.51 -1.35
N LYS A 168 -22.93 -10.55 -1.95
CA LYS A 168 -23.38 -11.94 -1.88
C LYS A 168 -22.26 -12.79 -1.30
N GLU A 169 -22.55 -13.53 -0.24
CA GLU A 169 -21.59 -14.44 0.42
C GLU A 169 -22.25 -15.78 0.68
N LYS A 170 -21.45 -16.85 0.61
CA LYS A 170 -21.86 -18.18 1.06
C LYS A 170 -21.30 -18.41 2.47
N ILE A 171 -22.18 -18.64 3.42
CA ILE A 171 -21.84 -18.84 4.84
C ILE A 171 -22.42 -20.17 5.29
N SER A 172 -21.71 -20.91 6.14
CA SER A 172 -22.22 -22.16 6.72
C SER A 172 -23.49 -21.89 7.54
N LYS A 173 -24.47 -22.79 7.42
CA LYS A 173 -25.73 -22.74 8.17
C LYS A 173 -25.49 -22.69 9.66
N ASP A 174 -24.52 -23.44 10.16
CA ASP A 174 -24.19 -23.54 11.59
C ASP A 174 -23.86 -22.18 12.21
N LEU A 175 -23.24 -21.27 11.43
CA LEU A 175 -22.89 -19.93 11.91
C LEU A 175 -24.09 -18.98 12.01
N ILE A 176 -25.21 -19.31 11.34
CA ILE A 176 -26.40 -18.47 11.25
C ILE A 176 -27.59 -19.11 11.99
N GLU A 177 -27.50 -20.38 12.32
CA GLU A 177 -28.58 -21.16 12.95
C GLU A 177 -29.09 -20.53 14.25
N SER A 178 -28.23 -19.83 15.00
CA SER A 178 -28.61 -19.10 16.20
C SER A 178 -29.45 -17.84 15.94
N GLN A 179 -29.46 -17.31 14.71
CA GLN A 179 -30.09 -16.03 14.35
C GLN A 179 -31.37 -16.19 13.52
N LEU A 180 -31.60 -17.38 12.94
CA LEU A 180 -32.77 -17.67 12.10
C LEU A 180 -33.43 -19.01 12.45
N PRO A 181 -34.76 -19.13 12.35
CA PRO A 181 -35.44 -20.42 12.45
C PRO A 181 -34.94 -21.41 11.39
N ARG A 182 -34.80 -22.70 11.76
CA ARG A 182 -34.34 -23.77 10.86
C ARG A 182 -35.16 -23.85 9.56
N GLU A 183 -36.45 -23.63 9.63
CA GLU A 183 -37.37 -23.62 8.49
C GLU A 183 -36.96 -22.62 7.40
N VAL A 184 -36.31 -21.50 7.78
CA VAL A 184 -35.84 -20.48 6.84
C VAL A 184 -34.52 -20.90 6.17
N LEU A 185 -33.72 -21.68 6.85
CA LEU A 185 -32.44 -22.19 6.35
C LEU A 185 -32.61 -23.37 5.39
N GLU A 186 -33.75 -24.06 5.49
CA GLU A 186 -34.06 -25.26 4.68
C GLU A 186 -34.69 -24.96 3.31
N ILE A 187 -35.18 -23.74 3.07
CA ILE A 187 -35.94 -23.38 1.85
C ILE A 187 -35.14 -23.54 0.54
N ASN A 188 -33.83 -23.55 0.56
CA ASN A 188 -32.97 -23.61 -0.66
C ASN A 188 -32.12 -24.90 -0.75
N GLN A 189 -32.60 -26.04 -0.26
CA GLN A 189 -31.82 -27.30 -0.28
C GLN A 189 -31.84 -28.05 -1.61
N VAL A 190 -32.65 -27.63 -2.58
CA VAL A 190 -32.70 -28.30 -3.88
C VAL A 190 -31.94 -27.46 -4.89
N THR A 191 -30.64 -27.69 -4.99
CA THR A 191 -29.89 -27.40 -6.20
C THR A 191 -30.03 -28.60 -7.16
N ASP A 192 -30.07 -28.36 -8.48
CA ASP A 192 -30.26 -29.35 -9.52
C ASP A 192 -29.32 -30.57 -9.49
N ASP A 193 -28.29 -30.55 -8.62
CA ASP A 193 -27.24 -31.59 -8.52
C ASP A 193 -27.32 -32.51 -7.29
N ASN A 194 -28.43 -32.59 -6.57
CA ASN A 194 -28.62 -33.50 -5.43
C ASN A 194 -27.53 -33.42 -4.29
N GLU A 195 -26.72 -32.40 -4.25
CA GLU A 195 -25.75 -32.19 -3.16
C GLU A 195 -26.36 -31.33 -2.06
N TYR A 196 -26.43 -31.86 -0.85
CA TYR A 196 -26.75 -31.11 0.36
C TYR A 196 -25.68 -30.04 0.58
N SER A 197 -26.00 -28.79 0.26
CA SER A 197 -25.10 -27.69 0.56
C SER A 197 -25.33 -27.22 2.01
N ASP A 198 -24.31 -27.36 2.86
CA ASP A 198 -24.31 -26.82 4.23
C ASP A 198 -24.20 -25.28 4.26
N ASN A 199 -24.09 -24.65 3.08
CA ASN A 199 -23.94 -23.21 2.96
C ASN A 199 -25.22 -22.54 2.45
N VAL A 200 -25.47 -21.33 2.94
CA VAL A 200 -26.57 -20.46 2.50
C VAL A 200 -26.03 -19.16 1.93
N ASP A 201 -26.74 -18.60 0.95
CA ASP A 201 -26.45 -17.28 0.40
C ASP A 201 -26.91 -16.21 1.35
N VAL A 202 -25.97 -15.39 1.81
CA VAL A 202 -26.21 -14.21 2.64
C VAL A 202 -26.00 -12.96 1.80
N TYR A 203 -27.02 -12.11 1.74
CA TYR A 203 -26.96 -10.83 1.05
C TYR A 203 -26.83 -9.71 2.07
N THR A 204 -25.79 -8.86 1.94
CA THR A 204 -25.67 -7.64 2.73
C THR A 204 -26.08 -6.46 1.87
N HIS A 205 -27.13 -5.78 2.27
CA HIS A 205 -27.68 -4.62 1.59
C HIS A 205 -27.25 -3.34 2.28
N ILE A 206 -26.47 -2.51 1.61
CA ILE A 206 -25.93 -1.24 2.10
C ILE A 206 -26.56 -0.13 1.27
N LYS A 207 -27.24 0.81 1.90
CA LYS A 207 -27.93 1.92 1.23
C LYS A 207 -27.59 3.25 1.87
N ARG A 208 -27.42 4.27 1.03
CA ARG A 208 -27.28 5.65 1.48
C ARG A 208 -28.64 6.19 1.93
N ASP A 209 -28.70 6.67 3.17
CA ASP A 209 -29.85 7.34 3.78
C ASP A 209 -29.40 8.74 4.24
N ASN A 210 -29.70 9.76 3.44
CA ASN A 210 -29.26 11.14 3.66
C ASN A 210 -27.74 11.26 3.87
N ASN A 211 -27.28 11.58 5.09
CA ASN A 211 -25.87 11.79 5.42
C ASN A 211 -25.21 10.57 6.10
N ARG A 212 -25.74 9.36 5.89
CA ARG A 212 -25.22 8.12 6.47
C ARG A 212 -25.48 6.94 5.55
N TYR A 213 -24.72 5.87 5.75
CA TYR A 213 -25.02 4.56 5.20
C TYR A 213 -25.67 3.69 6.27
N VAL A 214 -26.68 2.93 5.86
CA VAL A 214 -27.37 1.93 6.67
C VAL A 214 -27.25 0.59 5.96
N TRP A 215 -27.08 -0.50 6.72
CA TRP A 215 -26.99 -1.84 6.16
C TRP A 215 -27.66 -2.87 7.03
N HIS A 216 -28.03 -3.98 6.42
CA HIS A 216 -28.53 -5.18 7.05
C HIS A 216 -28.19 -6.40 6.19
N GLN A 217 -28.28 -7.57 6.77
CA GLN A 217 -28.10 -8.84 6.07
C GLN A 217 -29.44 -9.53 5.92
N GLU A 218 -29.61 -10.22 4.78
CA GLU A 218 -30.79 -11.02 4.47
C GLU A 218 -30.36 -12.44 4.06
N VAL A 219 -31.13 -13.42 4.52
CA VAL A 219 -31.03 -14.82 4.12
C VAL A 219 -32.43 -15.27 3.76
N ASN A 220 -32.63 -15.80 2.53
CA ASN A 220 -33.92 -16.23 2.04
C ASN A 220 -35.04 -15.20 2.28
N ASP A 221 -34.75 -13.94 1.91
CA ASP A 221 -35.65 -12.79 2.03
C ASP A 221 -36.02 -12.38 3.48
N LYS A 222 -35.35 -12.94 4.49
CA LYS A 222 -35.53 -12.56 5.90
C LYS A 222 -34.32 -11.82 6.43
N VAL A 223 -34.55 -10.72 7.12
CA VAL A 223 -33.53 -9.85 7.70
C VAL A 223 -32.98 -10.47 8.99
N LEU A 224 -31.64 -10.57 9.07
CA LEU A 224 -30.93 -10.91 10.30
C LEU A 224 -30.95 -9.70 11.25
N THR A 225 -31.60 -9.83 12.39
CA THR A 225 -31.86 -8.70 13.30
C THR A 225 -30.57 -8.08 13.85
N GLU A 226 -29.55 -8.90 14.16
CA GLU A 226 -28.27 -8.47 14.72
C GLU A 226 -27.31 -7.88 13.68
N SER A 227 -27.62 -8.01 12.39
CA SER A 227 -26.77 -7.55 11.29
C SER A 227 -26.90 -6.06 10.96
N ARG A 228 -27.88 -5.37 11.55
CA ARG A 228 -28.15 -3.97 11.25
C ARG A 228 -27.02 -3.08 11.73
N GLY A 229 -26.56 -2.21 10.83
CA GLY A 229 -25.54 -1.24 11.14
C GLY A 229 -25.80 0.10 10.46
N LYS A 230 -25.12 1.12 10.97
CA LYS A 230 -25.15 2.48 10.38
C LYS A 230 -23.83 3.17 10.61
N ALA A 231 -23.40 3.99 9.66
CA ALA A 231 -22.23 4.85 9.79
C ALA A 231 -22.43 6.17 9.01
N PRO A 232 -21.88 7.29 9.47
CA PRO A 232 -21.75 8.51 8.68
C PRO A 232 -20.97 8.25 7.38
N ILE A 233 -21.16 9.11 6.38
CA ILE A 233 -20.50 8.96 5.06
C ILE A 233 -18.98 8.94 5.20
N ASP A 234 -18.39 9.85 6.01
CA ASP A 234 -16.94 10.03 6.17
C ASP A 234 -16.21 8.80 6.76
N ILE A 235 -16.95 7.93 7.47
CA ILE A 235 -16.42 6.74 8.16
C ILE A 235 -17.15 5.46 7.75
N ASN A 236 -17.68 5.44 6.52
CA ASN A 236 -18.33 4.27 5.95
C ASN A 236 -17.34 3.09 5.90
N PRO A 237 -17.70 1.91 6.45
CA PRO A 237 -16.83 0.74 6.40
C PRO A 237 -16.79 0.04 5.03
N TRP A 238 -17.70 0.38 4.12
CA TRP A 238 -17.85 -0.21 2.79
C TRP A 238 -17.26 0.72 1.73
N ILE A 239 -16.12 0.32 1.15
CA ILE A 239 -15.31 1.16 0.25
C ILE A 239 -15.21 0.47 -1.11
N PRO A 240 -16.10 0.78 -2.07
CA PRO A 240 -16.03 0.23 -3.42
C PRO A 240 -15.05 1.03 -4.27
N LEU A 241 -13.93 0.39 -4.60
CA LEU A 241 -12.80 0.95 -5.32
C LEU A 241 -12.90 0.73 -6.82
N ARG A 242 -12.38 1.67 -7.58
CA ARG A 242 -12.23 1.60 -9.05
C ARG A 242 -10.79 1.89 -9.45
N PHE A 243 -10.31 1.25 -10.52
CA PHE A 243 -8.96 1.50 -11.05
C PHE A 243 -8.96 2.70 -12.00
N ASN A 244 -9.64 2.59 -13.14
CA ASN A 244 -9.90 3.70 -14.05
C ASN A 244 -11.39 3.97 -14.12
N THR A 245 -11.76 5.24 -14.00
CA THR A 245 -13.16 5.68 -14.07
C THR A 245 -13.45 6.27 -15.44
N VAL A 246 -14.61 5.92 -15.99
CA VAL A 246 -15.16 6.52 -17.19
C VAL A 246 -16.47 7.18 -16.79
N ASP A 247 -16.72 8.36 -17.30
CA ASP A 247 -17.96 9.09 -17.02
C ASP A 247 -19.19 8.29 -17.51
N GLY A 248 -20.21 8.21 -16.67
CA GLY A 248 -21.42 7.42 -16.91
C GLY A 248 -21.27 5.91 -16.62
N GLU A 249 -20.08 5.39 -16.28
CA GLU A 249 -19.90 3.97 -15.90
C GLU A 249 -19.92 3.81 -14.37
N GLY A 250 -20.72 2.88 -13.87
CA GLY A 250 -20.79 2.53 -12.44
C GLY A 250 -19.58 1.75 -11.95
N TYR A 251 -18.87 1.08 -12.86
CA TYR A 251 -17.71 0.23 -12.60
C TYR A 251 -16.44 0.78 -13.25
N GLY A 252 -15.28 0.46 -12.67
CA GLY A 252 -13.99 0.85 -13.21
C GLY A 252 -13.44 -0.19 -14.19
N ARG A 253 -12.49 0.23 -15.03
CA ARG A 253 -11.79 -0.63 -15.99
C ARG A 253 -10.38 -0.95 -15.50
N GLY A 254 -9.99 -2.23 -15.55
CA GLY A 254 -8.70 -2.72 -15.11
C GLY A 254 -7.56 -2.38 -16.07
N ARG A 255 -6.33 -2.40 -15.55
CA ARG A 255 -5.13 -2.22 -16.39
C ARG A 255 -4.98 -3.33 -17.41
N VAL A 256 -5.27 -4.57 -17.03
CA VAL A 256 -5.18 -5.75 -17.90
C VAL A 256 -6.10 -5.61 -19.13
N GLY A 257 -7.32 -5.09 -18.95
CA GLY A 257 -8.27 -4.87 -20.03
C GLY A 257 -7.72 -4.02 -21.17
N GLN A 258 -6.86 -3.02 -20.87
CA GLN A 258 -6.24 -2.15 -21.87
C GLN A 258 -5.23 -2.89 -22.76
N PHE A 259 -4.64 -3.98 -22.27
CA PHE A 259 -3.60 -4.78 -22.96
C PHE A 259 -4.05 -6.20 -23.24
N ILE A 260 -5.36 -6.48 -23.16
CA ILE A 260 -5.90 -7.83 -23.31
C ILE A 260 -5.62 -8.42 -24.71
N GLY A 261 -5.55 -7.58 -25.74
CA GLY A 261 -5.20 -7.98 -27.10
C GLY A 261 -3.77 -8.49 -27.20
N ASP A 262 -2.83 -7.77 -26.62
CA ASP A 262 -1.41 -8.15 -26.59
C ASP A 262 -1.21 -9.44 -25.77
N LEU A 263 -1.91 -9.57 -24.63
CA LEU A 263 -1.88 -10.77 -23.79
C LEU A 263 -2.46 -11.99 -24.52
N LYS A 264 -3.58 -11.86 -25.22
CA LYS A 264 -4.16 -12.95 -26.04
C LYS A 264 -3.21 -13.36 -27.16
N SER A 265 -2.59 -12.41 -27.82
CA SER A 265 -1.63 -12.67 -28.90
C SER A 265 -0.38 -13.39 -28.38
N LEU A 266 0.16 -12.93 -27.23
CA LEU A 266 1.30 -13.58 -26.60
C LEU A 266 0.96 -14.99 -26.10
N GLU A 267 -0.22 -15.19 -25.52
CA GLU A 267 -0.71 -16.50 -25.07
C GLU A 267 -0.76 -17.48 -26.26
N GLY A 268 -1.40 -17.08 -27.36
CA GLY A 268 -1.48 -17.92 -28.55
C GLY A 268 -0.12 -18.25 -29.18
N LEU A 269 0.79 -17.27 -29.24
CA LEU A 269 2.16 -17.49 -29.74
C LEU A 269 2.95 -18.41 -28.79
N SER A 270 2.86 -18.21 -27.48
CA SER A 270 3.55 -19.04 -26.49
C SER A 270 3.05 -20.47 -26.53
N GLN A 271 1.74 -20.67 -26.62
CA GLN A 271 1.13 -22.01 -26.82
C GLN A 271 1.63 -22.66 -28.09
N ALA A 272 1.56 -21.98 -29.24
CA ALA A 272 1.99 -22.49 -30.52
C ALA A 272 3.49 -22.86 -30.54
N LEU A 273 4.33 -22.05 -29.89
CA LEU A 273 5.78 -22.32 -29.75
C LEU A 273 6.04 -23.58 -28.91
N VAL A 274 5.36 -23.74 -27.78
CA VAL A 274 5.52 -24.92 -26.91
C VAL A 274 5.01 -26.18 -27.58
N GLU A 275 3.79 -26.15 -28.12
CA GLU A 275 3.19 -27.31 -28.80
C GLU A 275 3.94 -27.66 -30.08
N GLY A 276 4.32 -26.67 -30.90
CA GLY A 276 5.09 -26.85 -32.11
C GLY A 276 6.49 -27.39 -31.83
N SER A 277 7.17 -26.90 -30.78
CA SER A 277 8.47 -27.42 -30.35
C SER A 277 8.37 -28.87 -29.86
N ALA A 278 7.30 -29.21 -29.12
CA ALA A 278 7.03 -30.57 -28.68
C ALA A 278 6.73 -31.51 -29.86
N ALA A 279 6.00 -31.02 -30.87
CA ALA A 279 5.74 -31.77 -32.10
C ALA A 279 7.02 -31.95 -32.94
N ALA A 280 7.85 -30.91 -33.06
CA ALA A 280 9.11 -30.98 -33.80
C ALA A 280 10.14 -31.91 -33.15
N ALA A 281 10.08 -32.04 -31.80
CA ALA A 281 10.91 -32.98 -31.06
C ALA A 281 10.51 -34.46 -31.27
N LYS A 282 9.29 -34.72 -31.79
CA LYS A 282 8.84 -36.08 -32.11
C LYS A 282 9.37 -36.48 -33.47
N VAL A 283 10.30 -37.42 -33.48
CA VAL A 283 10.79 -38.08 -34.71
C VAL A 283 9.89 -39.27 -34.98
N VAL A 284 9.19 -39.25 -36.09
CA VAL A 284 8.39 -40.39 -36.53
C VAL A 284 9.15 -41.10 -37.68
N PHE A 285 9.48 -42.36 -37.47
CA PHE A 285 10.10 -43.18 -38.49
C PHE A 285 9.00 -43.85 -39.32
N THR A 286 9.11 -43.78 -40.63
CA THR A 286 8.29 -44.54 -41.57
C THR A 286 9.12 -45.64 -42.17
N VAL A 287 8.54 -46.83 -42.25
CA VAL A 287 9.17 -47.98 -42.93
C VAL A 287 8.34 -48.30 -44.14
N SER A 288 8.99 -48.43 -45.31
CA SER A 288 8.33 -48.77 -46.56
C SER A 288 7.64 -50.13 -46.42
N PRO A 289 6.39 -50.30 -46.95
CA PRO A 289 5.70 -51.56 -46.88
C PRO A 289 6.45 -52.75 -47.58
N SER A 290 7.32 -52.43 -48.53
CA SER A 290 8.18 -53.37 -49.21
C SER A 290 9.57 -53.60 -48.58
N SER A 291 9.81 -52.99 -47.41
CA SER A 291 11.06 -53.06 -46.74
C SER A 291 11.38 -54.42 -46.12
N THR A 292 12.64 -54.79 -46.12
CA THR A 292 13.15 -55.94 -45.37
C THR A 292 13.32 -55.67 -43.90
N THR A 293 13.30 -54.38 -43.49
CA THR A 293 13.43 -53.93 -42.10
C THR A 293 12.07 -54.03 -41.39
N LYS A 294 12.04 -54.81 -40.32
CA LYS A 294 10.80 -54.96 -39.54
C LYS A 294 10.66 -53.75 -38.59
N PRO A 295 9.46 -53.11 -38.54
CA PRO A 295 9.22 -51.95 -37.64
C PRO A 295 9.47 -52.26 -36.16
N SER A 296 9.21 -53.50 -35.73
CA SER A 296 9.45 -53.94 -34.35
C SER A 296 10.95 -54.00 -33.99
N THR A 297 11.80 -54.38 -34.96
CA THR A 297 13.25 -54.41 -34.77
C THR A 297 13.82 -53.01 -34.69
N LEU A 298 13.31 -52.10 -35.50
CA LEU A 298 13.68 -50.67 -35.45
C LEU A 298 13.25 -50.02 -34.11
N ALA A 299 12.02 -50.32 -33.67
CA ALA A 299 11.51 -49.76 -32.40
C ALA A 299 12.24 -50.31 -31.17
N ALA A 300 12.76 -51.52 -31.22
CA ALA A 300 13.52 -52.12 -30.12
C ALA A 300 15.02 -51.81 -30.18
N ALA A 301 15.50 -51.17 -31.26
CA ALA A 301 16.92 -50.85 -31.43
C ALA A 301 17.36 -49.72 -30.54
N GLY A 302 18.39 -49.94 -29.73
CA GLY A 302 19.04 -48.89 -28.90
C GLY A 302 20.00 -48.03 -29.72
N ASN A 303 20.51 -46.97 -29.09
CA ASN A 303 21.50 -46.09 -29.73
C ASN A 303 22.78 -46.87 -30.09
N GLY A 304 23.15 -46.81 -31.38
CA GLY A 304 24.33 -47.57 -31.92
C GLY A 304 24.04 -49.03 -32.28
N ALA A 305 22.77 -49.50 -32.28
CA ALA A 305 22.40 -50.84 -32.69
C ALA A 305 22.60 -51.04 -34.20
N ILE A 306 23.06 -52.24 -34.61
CA ILE A 306 23.19 -52.66 -36.00
C ILE A 306 21.93 -53.43 -36.34
N ILE A 307 21.14 -52.93 -37.30
CA ILE A 307 19.93 -53.57 -37.81
C ILE A 307 20.09 -53.93 -39.27
N GLN A 308 19.45 -55.02 -39.69
CA GLN A 308 19.47 -55.44 -41.08
C GLN A 308 18.40 -54.66 -41.85
N GLY A 309 18.78 -54.00 -42.95
CA GLY A 309 17.84 -53.21 -43.79
C GLY A 309 18.57 -52.35 -44.81
N ARG A 310 17.82 -51.68 -45.67
CA ARG A 310 18.36 -50.66 -46.58
C ARG A 310 18.09 -49.27 -45.98
N PRO A 311 19.04 -48.32 -46.04
CA PRO A 311 18.85 -46.97 -45.56
C PRO A 311 17.64 -46.25 -46.19
N ASP A 312 17.38 -46.55 -47.49
CA ASP A 312 16.28 -45.93 -48.24
C ASP A 312 14.87 -46.46 -47.88
N ASP A 313 14.83 -47.58 -47.13
CA ASP A 313 13.56 -48.14 -46.64
C ASP A 313 12.97 -47.41 -45.42
N ILE A 314 13.80 -46.58 -44.79
CA ILE A 314 13.46 -45.86 -43.55
C ILE A 314 13.35 -44.35 -43.87
N GLY A 315 12.16 -43.80 -43.83
CA GLY A 315 11.94 -42.37 -43.92
C GLY A 315 11.83 -41.77 -42.53
N VAL A 316 12.37 -40.58 -42.36
CA VAL A 316 12.17 -39.78 -41.16
C VAL A 316 11.21 -38.66 -41.50
N ILE A 317 10.05 -38.64 -40.83
CA ILE A 317 9.13 -37.54 -40.92
C ILE A 317 9.46 -36.60 -39.79
N GLN A 318 10.04 -35.46 -40.13
CA GLN A 318 10.38 -34.41 -39.23
C GLN A 318 9.67 -33.12 -39.67
N VAL A 319 9.02 -32.42 -38.74
CA VAL A 319 8.34 -31.16 -39.05
C VAL A 319 9.40 -30.04 -39.15
N GLY A 320 9.89 -29.82 -40.37
CA GLY A 320 10.97 -28.89 -40.67
C GLY A 320 10.54 -27.43 -40.87
N LYS A 321 9.89 -26.80 -39.88
CA LYS A 321 9.46 -25.39 -39.96
C LYS A 321 10.27 -24.46 -39.02
N THR A 322 11.59 -24.57 -39.03
CA THR A 322 12.47 -23.79 -38.14
C THR A 322 12.42 -22.26 -38.36
N ALA A 323 12.17 -21.81 -39.59
CA ALA A 323 12.08 -20.37 -39.89
C ALA A 323 10.82 -19.72 -39.28
N ASP A 324 9.67 -20.43 -39.34
CA ASP A 324 8.40 -19.92 -38.76
C ASP A 324 8.48 -19.80 -37.25
N PHE A 325 9.14 -20.71 -36.55
CA PHE A 325 9.36 -20.65 -35.09
C PHE A 325 10.23 -19.47 -34.67
N ARG A 326 11.22 -19.12 -35.47
CA ARG A 326 12.07 -17.98 -35.18
C ARG A 326 11.27 -16.67 -35.23
N THR A 327 10.47 -16.45 -36.24
CA THR A 327 9.61 -15.28 -36.37
C THR A 327 8.59 -15.19 -35.23
N ALA A 328 7.95 -16.32 -34.88
CA ALA A 328 7.03 -16.37 -33.75
C ALA A 328 7.71 -16.03 -32.40
N TYR A 329 8.94 -16.53 -32.21
CA TYR A 329 9.75 -16.24 -31.02
C TYR A 329 10.13 -14.75 -30.93
N GLU A 330 10.55 -14.12 -32.03
CA GLU A 330 10.88 -12.70 -32.09
C GLU A 330 9.64 -11.82 -31.82
N MET A 331 8.47 -12.21 -32.36
CA MET A 331 7.19 -11.53 -32.07
C MET A 331 6.79 -11.68 -30.61
N ALA A 332 6.88 -12.88 -30.03
CA ALA A 332 6.60 -13.12 -28.61
C ALA A 332 7.50 -12.25 -27.72
N GLY A 333 8.80 -12.20 -28.00
CA GLY A 333 9.74 -11.34 -27.26
C GLY A 333 9.45 -9.83 -27.38
N THR A 334 8.86 -9.39 -28.50
CA THR A 334 8.43 -7.99 -28.67
C THR A 334 7.18 -7.70 -27.84
N LEU A 335 6.20 -8.62 -27.85
CA LEU A 335 4.99 -8.49 -27.03
C LEU A 335 5.30 -8.55 -25.54
N GLU A 336 6.21 -9.45 -25.11
CA GLU A 336 6.67 -9.49 -23.71
C GLU A 336 7.24 -8.18 -23.23
N ARG A 337 8.06 -7.51 -24.05
CA ARG A 337 8.62 -6.19 -23.70
C ARG A 337 7.52 -5.15 -23.60
N ARG A 338 6.62 -5.05 -24.59
CA ARG A 338 5.49 -4.09 -24.56
C ARG A 338 4.61 -4.28 -23.33
N ILE A 339 4.28 -5.52 -22.98
CA ILE A 339 3.48 -5.82 -21.79
C ILE A 339 4.28 -5.50 -20.52
N SER A 340 5.56 -5.86 -20.45
CA SER A 340 6.43 -5.53 -19.30
C SER A 340 6.49 -4.04 -19.05
N ASP A 341 6.68 -3.24 -20.10
CA ASP A 341 6.70 -1.78 -20.01
C ASP A 341 5.33 -1.23 -19.55
N ALA A 342 4.23 -1.76 -20.10
CA ALA A 342 2.87 -1.38 -19.74
C ALA A 342 2.53 -1.61 -18.26
N PHE A 343 3.09 -2.65 -17.66
CA PHE A 343 2.92 -2.97 -16.24
C PHE A 343 4.06 -2.46 -15.37
N LEU A 344 4.93 -1.61 -15.91
CA LEU A 344 6.07 -1.05 -15.19
C LEU A 344 7.00 -2.14 -14.60
N VAL A 345 7.07 -3.28 -15.26
CA VAL A 345 8.06 -4.31 -14.94
C VAL A 345 9.40 -3.85 -15.48
N MET A 346 10.06 -2.96 -14.74
CA MET A 346 11.38 -2.50 -15.12
C MET A 346 12.37 -3.65 -14.94
N ASN A 347 13.07 -4.01 -16.00
CA ASN A 347 14.32 -4.72 -15.89
C ASN A 347 15.35 -3.70 -15.34
N ILE A 348 15.38 -3.54 -14.02
CA ILE A 348 16.51 -2.90 -13.38
C ILE A 348 17.71 -3.76 -13.83
N ARG A 349 18.47 -3.25 -14.78
CA ARG A 349 19.78 -3.84 -15.04
C ARG A 349 20.46 -3.84 -13.69
N GLN A 350 20.78 -5.02 -13.17
CA GLN A 350 21.61 -5.20 -11.99
C GLN A 350 23.02 -4.72 -12.34
N SER A 351 23.15 -3.44 -12.58
CA SER A 351 24.42 -2.77 -12.63
C SER A 351 24.73 -2.42 -11.18
N GLU A 352 25.85 -2.88 -10.70
CA GLU A 352 26.39 -2.58 -9.36
C GLU A 352 26.56 -1.08 -9.08
N ARG A 353 26.14 -0.22 -10.01
CA ARG A 353 26.21 1.24 -9.97
C ARG A 353 24.86 1.87 -10.35
N THR A 354 23.78 1.44 -9.71
CA THR A 354 22.53 2.20 -9.81
C THR A 354 22.71 3.52 -9.06
N THR A 355 22.77 4.62 -9.78
CA THR A 355 22.93 5.95 -9.20
C THR A 355 21.64 6.40 -8.53
N ALA A 356 21.72 7.23 -7.50
CA ALA A 356 20.55 7.84 -6.85
C ALA A 356 19.66 8.57 -7.87
N GLU A 357 20.25 9.08 -8.95
CA GLU A 357 19.55 9.76 -10.05
C GLU A 357 18.70 8.80 -10.89
N GLU A 358 19.17 7.57 -11.16
CA GLU A 358 18.36 6.56 -11.86
C GLU A 358 17.14 6.13 -11.04
N VAL A 359 17.30 6.00 -9.74
CA VAL A 359 16.18 5.72 -8.81
C VAL A 359 15.17 6.87 -8.85
N ARG A 360 15.64 8.11 -8.85
CA ARG A 360 14.79 9.31 -8.93
C ARG A 360 14.04 9.41 -10.25
N MET A 361 14.71 9.18 -11.38
CA MET A 361 14.05 9.17 -12.70
C MET A 361 12.98 8.08 -12.78
N THR A 362 13.27 6.90 -12.26
CA THR A 362 12.30 5.79 -12.16
C THR A 362 11.07 6.17 -11.34
N GLN A 363 11.27 6.88 -10.23
CA GLN A 363 10.18 7.37 -9.39
C GLN A 363 9.33 8.42 -10.11
N MET A 364 9.96 9.38 -10.79
CA MET A 364 9.25 10.39 -11.58
C MET A 364 8.44 9.77 -12.72
N GLU A 365 8.97 8.76 -13.38
CA GLU A 365 8.26 8.04 -14.44
C GLU A 365 7.03 7.29 -13.91
N LEU A 366 7.16 6.64 -12.73
CA LEU A 366 6.05 6.03 -12.02
C LEU A 366 4.95 7.04 -11.68
N GLU A 367 5.33 8.22 -11.20
CA GLU A 367 4.40 9.31 -10.88
C GLU A 367 3.65 9.79 -12.10
N GLN A 368 4.37 10.02 -13.19
CA GLN A 368 3.78 10.48 -14.43
C GLN A 368 2.77 9.46 -15.00
N GLN A 369 3.05 8.17 -14.89
CA GLN A 369 2.16 7.13 -15.42
C GLN A 369 1.00 6.76 -14.48
N LEU A 370 1.18 6.87 -13.17
CA LEU A 370 0.21 6.43 -12.16
C LEU A 370 -0.40 7.56 -11.32
N GLY A 371 0.00 8.82 -11.54
CA GLY A 371 -0.41 9.95 -10.70
C GLY A 371 -1.93 10.13 -10.60
N GLY A 372 -2.66 9.95 -11.69
CA GLY A 372 -4.13 10.01 -11.70
C GLY A 372 -4.78 8.90 -10.89
N LEU A 373 -4.30 7.67 -11.05
CA LEU A 373 -4.76 6.53 -10.26
C LEU A 373 -4.46 6.71 -8.77
N PHE A 374 -3.25 7.21 -8.48
CA PHE A 374 -2.84 7.46 -7.11
C PHE A 374 -3.74 8.48 -6.43
N SER A 375 -4.06 9.59 -7.11
CA SER A 375 -4.98 10.60 -6.62
C SER A 375 -6.38 10.02 -6.37
N LEU A 376 -6.89 9.18 -7.27
CA LEU A 376 -8.16 8.50 -7.11
C LEU A 376 -8.16 7.58 -5.87
N LEU A 377 -7.14 6.72 -5.72
CA LEU A 377 -7.03 5.83 -4.57
C LEU A 377 -6.79 6.57 -3.25
N THR A 378 -6.17 7.74 -3.29
CA THR A 378 -6.05 8.61 -2.11
C THR A 378 -7.42 9.05 -1.63
N VAL A 379 -8.27 9.53 -2.53
CA VAL A 379 -9.61 10.04 -2.18
C VAL A 379 -10.56 8.89 -1.86
N ASP A 380 -10.59 7.86 -2.70
CA ASP A 380 -11.59 6.78 -2.59
C ASP A 380 -11.23 5.74 -1.51
N PHE A 381 -9.93 5.57 -1.20
CA PHE A 381 -9.47 4.57 -0.23
C PHE A 381 -8.78 5.15 1.00
N LEU A 382 -7.65 5.88 0.83
CA LEU A 382 -6.82 6.26 1.97
C LEU A 382 -7.53 7.20 2.95
N VAL A 383 -8.27 8.18 2.45
CA VAL A 383 -9.01 9.13 3.31
C VAL A 383 -10.11 8.43 4.12
N PRO A 384 -11.03 7.64 3.52
CA PRO A 384 -12.04 6.90 4.30
C PRO A 384 -11.41 5.87 5.26
N TYR A 385 -10.38 5.18 4.83
CA TYR A 385 -9.64 4.22 5.64
C TYR A 385 -9.05 4.87 6.89
N LEU A 386 -8.33 5.98 6.71
CA LEU A 386 -7.71 6.72 7.81
C LEU A 386 -8.75 7.29 8.77
N ASN A 387 -9.80 7.94 8.26
CA ASN A 387 -10.89 8.47 9.08
C ASN A 387 -11.53 7.38 9.95
N ARG A 388 -11.70 6.18 9.38
CA ARG A 388 -12.24 5.04 10.10
C ARG A 388 -11.28 4.56 11.19
N LYS A 389 -9.98 4.41 10.89
CA LYS A 389 -8.95 4.01 11.86
C LYS A 389 -8.84 5.00 13.01
N LEU A 390 -8.82 6.30 12.72
CA LEU A 390 -8.86 7.34 13.75
C LEU A 390 -10.11 7.24 14.64
N ASN A 391 -11.28 7.03 14.03
CA ASN A 391 -12.52 6.86 14.79
C ASN A 391 -12.52 5.61 15.68
N GLU A 392 -11.95 4.51 15.20
CA GLU A 392 -11.81 3.27 15.97
C GLU A 392 -10.85 3.44 17.16
N ALA A 393 -9.70 4.07 16.96
CA ALA A 393 -8.73 4.37 18.01
C ALA A 393 -9.32 5.32 19.07
N GLN A 394 -10.12 6.33 18.65
CA GLN A 394 -10.84 7.21 19.59
C GLN A 394 -11.89 6.45 20.41
N LYS A 395 -12.63 5.52 19.79
CA LYS A 395 -13.62 4.70 20.50
C LYS A 395 -12.99 3.74 21.51
N LYS A 396 -11.81 3.24 21.21
CA LYS A 396 -11.03 2.39 22.13
C LYS A 396 -10.33 3.20 23.24
N GLY A 397 -10.27 4.54 23.11
CA GLY A 397 -9.58 5.40 24.05
C GLY A 397 -8.05 5.42 23.89
N GLU A 398 -7.53 4.89 22.81
CA GLU A 398 -6.09 4.87 22.49
C GLU A 398 -5.56 6.26 22.13
N ILE A 399 -6.43 7.09 21.58
CA ILE A 399 -6.13 8.48 21.23
C ILE A 399 -7.20 9.45 21.78
N PRO A 400 -6.84 10.71 22.07
CA PRO A 400 -7.80 11.71 22.51
C PRO A 400 -8.83 12.02 21.41
N LYS A 401 -9.97 12.58 21.80
CA LYS A 401 -10.98 13.05 20.83
C LYS A 401 -10.42 14.22 20.02
N ILE A 402 -10.25 14.02 18.73
CA ILE A 402 -9.78 15.05 17.80
C ILE A 402 -10.98 15.84 17.30
N PRO A 403 -11.00 17.17 17.46
CA PRO A 403 -12.09 18.01 16.92
C PRO A 403 -12.04 18.01 15.40
N LYS A 404 -13.07 17.47 14.76
CA LYS A 404 -13.15 17.33 13.28
C LYS A 404 -13.07 18.67 12.51
N ASN A 405 -13.43 19.78 13.15
CA ASN A 405 -13.48 21.09 12.51
C ASN A 405 -12.13 21.81 12.51
N ILE A 406 -11.17 21.36 13.34
CA ILE A 406 -9.90 22.05 13.57
C ILE A 406 -8.73 21.23 13.00
N VAL A 407 -8.86 19.91 12.95
CA VAL A 407 -7.78 19.01 12.52
C VAL A 407 -8.21 18.27 11.26
N LYS A 408 -7.43 18.44 10.20
CA LYS A 408 -7.60 17.70 8.95
C LYS A 408 -6.47 16.68 8.78
N PRO A 409 -6.79 15.39 8.57
CA PRO A 409 -5.79 14.44 8.13
C PRO A 409 -5.41 14.75 6.68
N THR A 410 -4.16 15.09 6.45
CA THR A 410 -3.59 15.31 5.12
C THR A 410 -2.84 14.07 4.70
N ILE A 411 -3.26 13.48 3.56
CA ILE A 411 -2.54 12.33 3.00
C ILE A 411 -1.26 12.83 2.36
N VAL A 412 -0.15 12.32 2.83
CA VAL A 412 1.20 12.63 2.32
C VAL A 412 1.75 11.43 1.54
N ALA A 413 0.90 10.42 1.33
CA ALA A 413 1.24 9.23 0.58
C ALA A 413 1.47 9.57 -0.90
N GLY A 414 2.20 8.71 -1.57
CA GLY A 414 2.62 8.89 -2.95
C GLY A 414 4.11 8.98 -3.06
N ILE A 415 4.55 9.38 -4.23
CA ILE A 415 5.95 9.52 -4.55
C ILE A 415 6.60 10.59 -3.67
N ASN A 416 5.84 11.59 -3.22
CA ASN A 416 6.27 12.52 -2.18
C ASN A 416 6.59 11.84 -0.83
N ALA A 417 6.04 10.67 -0.52
CA ALA A 417 6.41 9.90 0.66
C ALA A 417 7.76 9.17 0.50
N LEU A 418 8.10 8.78 -0.72
CA LEU A 418 9.43 8.31 -1.09
C LEU A 418 10.43 9.47 -1.13
N GLY A 419 9.97 10.69 -1.40
CA GLY A 419 10.74 11.94 -1.39
C GLY A 419 11.11 12.48 0.00
N ARG A 420 10.68 11.86 1.11
CA ARG A 420 11.10 12.31 2.46
C ARG A 420 12.56 12.01 2.80
N GLY A 421 13.16 11.03 2.15
CA GLY A 421 14.61 10.95 2.05
C GLY A 421 15.19 12.19 1.36
N GLN A 422 14.43 12.75 0.41
CA GLN A 422 14.75 13.96 -0.34
C GLN A 422 14.57 15.25 0.48
N ASP A 423 13.54 15.34 1.35
CA ASP A 423 13.38 16.49 2.26
C ASP A 423 14.58 16.63 3.20
N ARG A 424 15.12 15.50 3.70
CA ARG A 424 16.35 15.48 4.46
C ARG A 424 17.54 15.93 3.60
N GLU A 425 17.65 15.39 2.41
CA GLU A 425 18.75 15.70 1.49
C GLU A 425 18.65 17.15 0.99
N SER A 426 17.45 17.61 0.68
CA SER A 426 17.18 19.02 0.33
C SER A 426 17.46 19.96 1.49
N LEU A 427 17.06 19.61 2.71
CA LEU A 427 17.36 20.40 3.91
C LEU A 427 18.86 20.41 4.20
N SER A 428 19.52 19.24 4.08
CA SER A 428 20.97 19.13 4.26
C SER A 428 21.72 19.91 3.15
N GLN A 429 21.31 19.81 1.89
CA GLN A 429 21.87 20.59 0.80
C GLN A 429 21.61 22.08 0.97
N PHE A 430 20.41 22.49 1.36
CA PHE A 430 20.07 23.88 1.66
C PHE A 430 20.95 24.46 2.76
N LEU A 431 21.13 23.74 3.87
CA LEU A 431 22.01 24.14 4.95
C LEU A 431 23.49 24.22 4.50
N THR A 432 23.92 23.27 3.68
CA THR A 432 25.27 23.25 3.12
C THR A 432 25.51 24.44 2.17
N ILE A 433 24.57 24.75 1.30
CA ILE A 433 24.64 25.91 0.40
C ILE A 433 24.65 27.22 1.20
N LEU A 434 23.81 27.33 2.23
CA LEU A 434 23.79 28.48 3.12
C LEU A 434 25.11 28.65 3.87
N ALA A 435 25.67 27.57 4.41
CA ALA A 435 26.96 27.58 5.09
C ALA A 435 28.09 28.02 4.17
N GLN A 436 28.06 27.60 2.91
CA GLN A 436 29.08 27.95 1.91
C GLN A 436 28.93 29.36 1.37
N THR A 437 27.68 29.88 1.25
CA THR A 437 27.42 31.19 0.64
C THR A 437 27.44 32.33 1.66
N LEU A 438 26.90 32.13 2.86
CA LEU A 438 26.70 33.17 3.86
C LEU A 438 27.57 32.98 5.12
N GLY A 439 28.26 31.84 5.22
CA GLY A 439 29.07 31.48 6.36
C GLY A 439 28.29 30.86 7.52
N PRO A 440 28.99 30.18 8.45
CA PRO A 440 28.33 29.48 9.57
C PRO A 440 27.65 30.42 10.58
N GLU A 441 28.08 31.67 10.69
CA GLU A 441 27.46 32.68 11.58
C GLU A 441 26.04 33.05 11.09
N ALA A 442 25.79 33.06 9.80
CA ALA A 442 24.47 33.36 9.27
C ALA A 442 23.47 32.23 9.61
N ILE A 443 23.90 30.98 9.64
CA ILE A 443 23.07 29.86 10.05
C ILE A 443 22.63 30.04 11.52
N ALA A 444 23.54 30.41 12.41
CA ALA A 444 23.24 30.60 13.81
C ALA A 444 22.27 31.77 14.07
N ASN A 445 22.33 32.82 13.25
CA ASN A 445 21.54 34.04 13.43
C ASN A 445 20.16 33.99 12.73
N PHE A 446 20.04 33.32 11.60
CA PHE A 446 18.82 33.37 10.77
C PHE A 446 18.03 32.07 10.72
N ILE A 447 18.63 30.94 11.14
CA ILE A 447 17.95 29.63 11.12
C ILE A 447 17.63 29.18 12.55
N ASN A 448 16.38 28.81 12.76
CA ASN A 448 15.97 28.18 13.99
C ASN A 448 16.58 26.76 14.08
N THR A 449 17.67 26.64 14.82
CA THR A 449 18.45 25.41 14.96
C THR A 449 17.63 24.27 15.60
N ASP A 450 16.74 24.61 16.55
CA ASP A 450 15.84 23.66 17.21
C ASP A 450 14.86 23.03 16.19
N GLU A 451 14.27 23.85 15.32
CA GLU A 451 13.37 23.40 14.27
C GLU A 451 14.10 22.52 13.22
N VAL A 452 15.34 22.87 12.87
CA VAL A 452 16.17 22.06 11.96
C VAL A 452 16.46 20.68 12.56
N ILE A 453 16.86 20.63 13.82
CA ILE A 453 17.15 19.38 14.53
C ILE A 453 15.88 18.53 14.62
N LYS A 454 14.74 19.12 14.96
CA LYS A 454 13.44 18.43 15.01
C LYS A 454 13.04 17.85 13.64
N ARG A 455 13.19 18.61 12.56
CA ARG A 455 12.90 18.12 11.20
C ARG A 455 13.85 17.02 10.75
N LEU A 456 15.14 17.14 11.03
CA LEU A 456 16.12 16.09 10.73
C LEU A 456 15.84 14.81 11.53
N ALA A 457 15.56 14.92 12.82
CA ALA A 457 15.22 13.77 13.66
C ALA A 457 13.89 13.14 13.24
N ALA A 458 12.85 13.93 12.96
CA ALA A 458 11.58 13.43 12.45
C ALA A 458 11.74 12.70 11.11
N SER A 459 12.65 13.19 10.22
CA SER A 459 12.95 12.53 8.95
C SER A 459 13.66 11.19 9.10
N GLN A 460 14.31 10.94 10.24
CA GLN A 460 15.00 9.69 10.59
C GLN A 460 14.17 8.78 11.50
N GLY A 461 12.97 9.20 11.90
CA GLY A 461 12.14 8.44 12.85
C GLY A 461 12.68 8.43 14.28
N ILE A 462 13.58 9.37 14.61
CA ILE A 462 14.17 9.50 15.94
C ILE A 462 13.24 10.34 16.80
N ASP A 463 12.88 9.82 17.98
CA ASP A 463 12.07 10.56 18.96
C ASP A 463 12.91 11.66 19.63
N VAL A 464 12.49 12.90 19.44
CA VAL A 464 13.23 14.10 19.89
C VAL A 464 12.96 14.44 21.37
N LEU A 465 11.93 13.85 21.97
CA LEU A 465 11.37 14.24 23.27
C LEU A 465 12.36 14.24 24.45
N ASN A 466 13.48 13.49 24.34
CA ASN A 466 14.53 13.46 25.36
C ASN A 466 15.94 13.68 24.80
N LEU A 467 16.05 13.94 23.50
CA LEU A 467 17.34 14.05 22.81
C LEU A 467 17.77 15.50 22.60
N VAL A 468 16.82 16.42 22.47
CA VAL A 468 17.07 17.84 22.21
C VAL A 468 16.61 18.67 23.41
N ARG A 469 17.54 19.42 23.98
CA ARG A 469 17.25 20.36 25.06
C ARG A 469 16.47 21.55 24.53
N SER A 470 15.51 22.03 25.28
CA SER A 470 14.75 23.22 24.90
C SER A 470 15.65 24.46 24.84
N MET A 471 15.30 25.43 24.00
CA MET A 471 16.02 26.72 23.94
C MET A 471 16.07 27.42 25.34
N GLN A 472 15.05 27.22 26.15
CA GLN A 472 15.01 27.79 27.52
C GLN A 472 16.04 27.12 28.43
N GLU A 473 16.22 25.80 28.37
CA GLU A 473 17.25 25.08 29.15
C GLU A 473 18.66 25.47 28.72
N VAL A 474 18.91 25.62 27.42
CA VAL A 474 20.20 26.06 26.88
C VAL A 474 20.49 27.50 27.29
N GLN A 475 19.50 28.40 27.27
CA GLN A 475 19.67 29.79 27.73
C GLN A 475 19.87 29.89 29.25
N GLN A 476 19.18 29.07 30.04
CA GLN A 476 19.38 29.01 31.48
C GLN A 476 20.76 28.48 31.84
N GLU A 477 21.25 27.43 31.18
CA GLU A 477 22.62 26.94 31.39
C GLU A 477 23.67 27.97 30.95
N ALA A 478 23.46 28.66 29.81
CA ALA A 478 24.36 29.71 29.36
C ALA A 478 24.41 30.89 30.33
N GLN A 479 23.26 31.32 30.87
CA GLN A 479 23.18 32.35 31.88
C GLN A 479 23.84 31.92 33.22
N ALA A 480 23.62 30.67 33.64
CA ALA A 480 24.25 30.11 34.83
C ALA A 480 25.78 30.01 34.66
N ALA A 481 26.25 29.57 33.48
CA ALA A 481 27.68 29.51 33.16
C ALA A 481 28.31 30.92 33.13
N GLN A 482 27.61 31.91 32.59
CA GLN A 482 28.07 33.30 32.55
C GLN A 482 28.11 33.92 33.95
N GLN A 483 27.13 33.62 34.81
CA GLN A 483 27.14 34.04 36.23
C GLN A 483 28.29 33.37 37.00
N GLN A 484 28.55 32.09 36.79
CA GLN A 484 29.70 31.42 37.41
C GLN A 484 31.04 32.00 36.94
N GLN A 485 31.19 32.33 35.65
CA GLN A 485 32.40 32.98 35.15
C GLN A 485 32.58 34.39 35.76
N MET A 486 31.51 35.17 35.86
CA MET A 486 31.58 36.48 36.51
C MET A 486 31.92 36.36 38.02
N ALA A 487 31.35 35.37 38.71
CA ALA A 487 31.65 35.10 40.10
C ALA A 487 33.12 34.67 40.30
N MET A 488 33.66 33.82 39.42
CA MET A 488 35.09 33.45 39.43
C MET A 488 36.00 34.64 39.12
N GLN A 489 35.62 35.50 38.17
CA GLN A 489 36.38 36.69 37.82
C GLN A 489 36.35 37.72 38.95
N GLN A 490 35.22 37.89 39.65
CA GLN A 490 35.14 38.72 40.87
C GLN A 490 35.98 38.15 41.99
N GLN A 491 35.98 36.84 42.23
CA GLN A 491 36.86 36.20 43.18
C GLN A 491 38.35 36.39 42.85
N GLN A 492 38.75 36.24 41.58
CA GLN A 492 40.10 36.49 41.13
C GLN A 492 40.51 37.97 41.30
N MET A 493 39.66 38.93 40.96
CA MET A 493 39.90 40.33 41.17
C MET A 493 40.01 40.69 42.69
N ALA A 494 39.19 40.05 43.53
CA ALA A 494 39.27 40.20 44.96
C ALA A 494 40.59 39.65 45.53
N VAL A 495 41.05 38.53 45.07
CA VAL A 495 42.34 37.92 45.45
C VAL A 495 43.52 38.73 44.92
N ASP A 496 43.47 39.30 43.74
CA ASP A 496 44.50 40.13 43.15
C ASP A 496 44.53 41.55 43.86
N ALA A 497 43.35 42.08 44.26
CA ALA A 497 43.27 43.30 45.07
C ALA A 497 43.88 43.12 46.48
N MET A 498 43.76 41.92 47.06
CA MET A 498 44.44 41.58 48.31
C MET A 498 45.97 41.45 48.21
N LYS A 499 46.48 41.17 46.98
CA LYS A 499 47.92 41.09 46.70
C LYS A 499 48.57 42.44 46.37
N THR A 500 47.77 43.49 46.19
CA THR A 500 48.33 44.83 45.99
C THR A 500 49.00 45.33 47.24
N PRO A 501 50.16 46.09 47.17
CA PRO A 501 50.91 46.57 48.34
C PRO A 501 50.12 47.46 49.30
N VAL A 502 48.96 47.96 48.86
CA VAL A 502 48.09 48.83 49.69
C VAL A 502 47.20 48.01 50.63
N MET A 503 46.91 46.75 50.31
CA MET A 503 46.07 45.85 51.12
C MET A 503 46.83 44.68 51.74
N ASP A 504 48.15 44.63 51.67
CA ASP A 504 48.97 43.61 52.31
C ASP A 504 49.08 43.89 53.82
N PRO A 505 48.50 43.01 54.66
CA PRO A 505 48.49 43.25 56.15
C PRO A 505 49.90 43.36 56.75
N SER A 506 50.89 42.81 56.03
CA SER A 506 52.31 42.90 56.47
C SER A 506 52.95 44.27 56.21
N LYS A 507 52.32 45.11 55.38
CA LYS A 507 52.86 46.37 54.91
C LYS A 507 51.97 47.57 55.24
N ASN A 508 50.74 47.38 55.64
CA ASN A 508 49.79 48.44 55.94
C ASN A 508 49.02 48.14 57.24
N GLY A 509 49.35 48.85 58.30
CA GLY A 509 48.85 48.58 59.64
C GLY A 509 47.34 48.79 59.84
N GLU A 510 46.68 49.58 58.98
CA GLU A 510 45.21 49.72 58.96
C GLU A 510 44.47 48.50 58.47
N VAL A 511 45.02 47.78 57.47
CA VAL A 511 44.44 46.54 56.94
C VAL A 511 44.63 45.39 57.94
N ALA A 512 45.73 45.36 58.70
CA ALA A 512 45.94 44.36 59.73
C ALA A 512 44.94 44.54 60.92
N MET A 513 44.51 45.76 61.21
CA MET A 513 43.49 46.03 62.26
C MET A 513 42.09 45.63 61.80
N MET A 514 41.75 45.76 60.49
CA MET A 514 40.48 45.32 59.94
C MET A 514 40.35 43.76 59.88
N GLU A 515 41.43 43.06 59.59
CA GLU A 515 41.45 41.60 59.65
C GLU A 515 41.32 41.05 61.07
N GLN A 516 41.90 41.70 62.07
CA GLN A 516 41.71 41.32 63.45
C GLN A 516 40.29 41.61 63.98
N GLN A 517 39.61 42.65 63.50
CA GLN A 517 38.19 42.90 63.80
C GLN A 517 37.23 41.94 63.10
N ALA A 518 37.54 41.50 61.90
CA ALA A 518 36.71 40.53 61.17
C ALA A 518 36.78 39.11 61.77
N GLN A 519 37.90 38.76 62.44
CA GLN A 519 38.04 37.43 63.10
C GLN A 519 37.36 37.39 64.50
N GLN A 520 36.88 38.53 65.05
CA GLN A 520 36.20 38.60 66.35
C GLN A 520 34.66 38.63 66.28
N GLN A 521 34.05 38.49 65.05
CA GLN A 521 32.60 38.32 64.94
C GLN A 521 32.26 36.82 64.83
N PRO A 522 31.42 36.27 65.71
CA PRO A 522 30.98 34.89 65.65
C PRO A 522 30.01 34.68 64.43
N PRO A 523 30.02 33.56 63.82
CA PRO A 523 29.10 33.26 62.66
C PRO A 523 27.65 33.28 63.15
N GLN A 524 26.80 34.02 62.42
CA GLN A 524 25.35 33.90 62.51
C GLN A 524 24.87 32.76 61.68
#